data_4a9241bdbb1db709fdf305e3f355084b
#
_entry.id   4a9241bdbb1db709fdf305e3f355084b
#
_cell.length_a   1.000
_cell.length_b   1.000
_cell.length_c   1.000
_cell.angle_alpha   90.00
_cell.angle_beta   90.00
_cell.angle_gamma   90.00
#
_symmetry.space_group_name_H-M   'P 1'
#
loop_
_entity.id
_entity.type
_entity.pdbx_description
1 polymer ?
#
loop_
_entity_poly.entity_id
_entity_poly.type
_entity_poly.pdbx_seq_one_letter_code
_entity_poly.pdbx_strand_id
1 'polypeptide(L)'
;SEGIRNYEDVMTSSASKYAQKVNMELSELQTAADVAADVLSTSSHYGQSLIKETLMAVQKNTSAEKAVYYNGGNTGYVWDGTDFATADLEKEPYFGQLAGLSETKVFCMRNSEDLKTTELVIMAPSGETGKGSVLLYLPVRKLDKLFKISVDFGADAFALIIDKNGYIVTSGTYESDFLTELNFWNNFADKNRESVSKARVRLVNAMTGCIEAASRGTGEKRTVVYAPVLNSGFAVIIGVDQSYVDKKESNFWKSSSVMLTQLLLVLIGFFATFFTISYTNKQKVAERDRLLREEADTDLLTGLTNKLATERKIKEYMTENPNSLGMMFVLDIDNFKKINDTMGHAFGDEVLKTLGRTISSLFRVTDIIGRTGGDEFTIF
;
A
#
# COMPACT_ATOMS: atom_id res chain seq x y z
N SER A 1 0.82 -12.76 8.67
CA SER A 1 -0.46 -12.94 8.08
C SER A 1 -0.98 -11.80 7.21
N GLU A 2 -0.92 -10.49 7.57
CA GLU A 2 -1.31 -9.39 6.66
C GLU A 2 -0.31 -9.20 5.51
N GLY A 3 0.97 -9.38 5.73
CA GLY A 3 2.01 -9.28 4.69
C GLY A 3 1.93 -10.39 3.63
N ILE A 4 1.60 -11.62 4.04
CA ILE A 4 1.37 -12.75 3.11
C ILE A 4 0.16 -12.44 2.24
N ARG A 5 -0.97 -12.02 2.82
CA ARG A 5 -2.16 -11.61 2.05
C ARG A 5 -1.84 -10.53 1.03
N ASN A 6 -1.05 -9.53 1.40
CA ASN A 6 -0.69 -8.46 0.47
C ASN A 6 0.15 -8.95 -0.72
N TYR A 7 1.07 -9.91 -0.50
CA TYR A 7 1.88 -10.47 -1.59
C TYR A 7 1.07 -11.42 -2.48
N GLU A 8 0.23 -12.26 -1.91
CA GLU A 8 -0.73 -13.11 -2.64
C GLU A 8 -1.69 -12.27 -3.49
N ASP A 9 -2.18 -11.13 -2.96
CA ASP A 9 -3.03 -10.19 -3.68
C ASP A 9 -2.29 -9.58 -4.88
N VAL A 10 -1.01 -9.20 -4.71
CA VAL A 10 -0.16 -8.71 -5.81
C VAL A 10 0.03 -9.77 -6.88
N MET A 11 0.35 -11.01 -6.50
CA MET A 11 0.50 -12.13 -7.43
C MET A 11 -0.81 -12.43 -8.17
N THR A 12 -1.93 -12.48 -7.45
CA THR A 12 -3.26 -12.73 -8.02
C THR A 12 -3.68 -11.62 -8.99
N SER A 13 -3.42 -10.36 -8.63
CA SER A 13 -3.63 -9.22 -9.52
C SER A 13 -2.78 -9.31 -10.78
N SER A 14 -1.52 -9.71 -10.65
CA SER A 14 -0.61 -9.91 -11.79
C SER A 14 -1.06 -11.05 -12.69
N ALA A 15 -1.48 -12.19 -12.12
CA ALA A 15 -2.02 -13.29 -12.91
C ALA A 15 -3.28 -12.88 -13.68
N SER A 16 -4.19 -12.12 -13.04
CA SER A 16 -5.38 -11.58 -13.70
C SER A 16 -5.02 -10.61 -14.83
N LYS A 17 -4.04 -9.75 -14.63
CA LYS A 17 -3.54 -8.82 -15.66
C LYS A 17 -2.94 -9.57 -16.86
N TYR A 18 -2.17 -10.63 -16.61
CA TYR A 18 -1.65 -11.46 -17.70
C TYR A 18 -2.74 -12.24 -18.40
N ALA A 19 -3.72 -12.79 -17.67
CA ALA A 19 -4.89 -13.43 -18.26
C ALA A 19 -5.69 -12.48 -19.16
N GLN A 20 -5.85 -11.21 -18.74
CA GLN A 20 -6.47 -10.19 -19.57
C GLN A 20 -5.68 -9.91 -20.86
N LYS A 21 -4.35 -9.81 -20.79
CA LYS A 21 -3.51 -9.62 -21.99
C LYS A 21 -3.65 -10.79 -22.98
N VAL A 22 -3.62 -12.03 -22.48
CA VAL A 22 -3.83 -13.22 -23.30
C VAL A 22 -5.22 -13.20 -23.91
N ASN A 23 -6.24 -12.83 -23.12
CA ASN A 23 -7.62 -12.71 -23.61
C ASN A 23 -7.76 -11.67 -24.71
N MET A 24 -7.11 -10.50 -24.58
CA MET A 24 -7.11 -9.45 -25.60
C MET A 24 -6.51 -9.97 -26.91
N GLU A 25 -5.36 -10.64 -26.85
CA GLU A 25 -4.69 -11.21 -28.01
C GLU A 25 -5.56 -12.24 -28.72
N LEU A 26 -6.17 -13.17 -27.96
CA LEU A 26 -7.05 -14.18 -28.52
C LEU A 26 -8.34 -13.55 -29.10
N SER A 27 -8.93 -12.57 -28.42
CA SER A 27 -10.14 -11.90 -28.89
C SER A 27 -9.92 -11.08 -30.18
N GLU A 28 -8.73 -10.46 -30.31
CA GLU A 28 -8.33 -9.78 -31.55
C GLU A 28 -8.28 -10.77 -32.73
N LEU A 29 -7.64 -11.92 -32.52
CA LEU A 29 -7.56 -12.97 -33.54
C LEU A 29 -8.92 -13.59 -33.85
N GLN A 30 -9.78 -13.82 -32.86
CA GLN A 30 -11.13 -14.32 -33.06
C GLN A 30 -11.95 -13.35 -33.90
N THR A 31 -11.94 -12.06 -33.54
CA THR A 31 -12.62 -11.02 -34.30
C THR A 31 -12.12 -10.92 -35.75
N ALA A 32 -10.81 -10.98 -35.94
CA ALA A 32 -10.21 -10.93 -37.27
C ALA A 32 -10.58 -12.18 -38.12
N ALA A 33 -10.61 -13.34 -37.48
CA ALA A 33 -11.03 -14.59 -38.14
C ALA A 33 -12.51 -14.54 -38.53
N ASP A 34 -13.40 -14.04 -37.66
CA ASP A 34 -14.82 -13.88 -37.90
C ASP A 34 -15.07 -12.94 -39.08
N VAL A 35 -14.43 -11.75 -39.09
CA VAL A 35 -14.55 -10.79 -40.21
C VAL A 35 -14.07 -11.39 -41.52
N ALA A 36 -12.93 -12.10 -41.49
CA ALA A 36 -12.42 -12.75 -42.71
C ALA A 36 -13.36 -13.87 -43.17
N ALA A 37 -13.93 -14.63 -42.27
CA ALA A 37 -14.88 -15.68 -42.55
C ALA A 37 -16.16 -15.13 -43.17
N ASP A 38 -16.67 -13.99 -42.66
CA ASP A 38 -17.83 -13.29 -43.21
C ASP A 38 -17.57 -12.79 -44.65
N VAL A 39 -16.41 -12.15 -44.86
CA VAL A 39 -16.00 -11.68 -46.21
C VAL A 39 -15.98 -12.85 -47.19
N LEU A 40 -15.42 -13.99 -46.82
CA LEU A 40 -15.29 -15.16 -47.68
C LEU A 40 -16.63 -15.93 -47.84
N SER A 41 -17.55 -15.82 -46.86
CA SER A 41 -18.89 -16.46 -46.95
C SER A 41 -19.80 -15.85 -48.01
N THR A 42 -19.72 -14.53 -48.14
CA THR A 42 -20.57 -13.76 -49.13
C THR A 42 -20.07 -13.88 -50.55
N SER A 43 -18.91 -14.51 -50.74
CA SER A 43 -18.12 -14.43 -51.98
C SER A 43 -18.10 -15.74 -52.79
N SER A 44 -19.20 -16.49 -52.85
CA SER A 44 -19.29 -17.80 -53.51
C SER A 44 -18.90 -17.82 -55.01
N HIS A 45 -18.60 -16.68 -55.61
CA HIS A 45 -18.21 -16.50 -57.01
C HIS A 45 -16.86 -15.79 -57.22
N TYR A 46 -16.11 -15.47 -56.14
CA TYR A 46 -14.81 -14.79 -56.28
C TYR A 46 -13.67 -15.79 -56.39
N GLY A 47 -12.76 -15.52 -57.32
CA GLY A 47 -11.60 -16.36 -57.56
C GLY A 47 -10.58 -16.35 -56.42
N GLN A 48 -9.56 -17.18 -56.56
CA GLN A 48 -8.45 -17.31 -55.59
C GLN A 48 -7.80 -15.97 -55.16
N SER A 49 -7.95 -14.91 -55.95
CA SER A 49 -7.40 -13.59 -55.64
C SER A 49 -8.00 -12.98 -54.37
N LEU A 50 -9.32 -13.04 -54.19
CA LEU A 50 -9.98 -12.49 -53.00
C LEU A 50 -9.60 -13.29 -51.73
N ILE A 51 -9.53 -14.64 -51.86
CA ILE A 51 -9.06 -15.49 -50.73
C ILE A 51 -7.67 -15.06 -50.34
N LYS A 52 -6.75 -14.95 -51.32
CA LYS A 52 -5.38 -14.54 -51.07
C LYS A 52 -5.30 -13.18 -50.38
N GLU A 53 -5.99 -12.17 -50.93
CA GLU A 53 -5.99 -10.81 -50.39
C GLU A 53 -6.53 -10.75 -48.95
N THR A 54 -7.61 -11.49 -48.66
CA THR A 54 -8.23 -11.57 -47.35
C THR A 54 -7.26 -12.22 -46.34
N LEU A 55 -6.67 -13.38 -46.68
CA LEU A 55 -5.70 -14.06 -45.80
C LEU A 55 -4.46 -13.24 -45.54
N MET A 56 -3.95 -12.55 -46.60
CA MET A 56 -2.83 -11.62 -46.45
C MET A 56 -3.17 -10.45 -45.52
N ALA A 57 -4.34 -9.86 -45.70
CA ALA A 57 -4.78 -8.73 -44.89
C ALA A 57 -4.92 -9.10 -43.41
N VAL A 58 -5.52 -10.24 -43.10
CA VAL A 58 -5.69 -10.72 -41.73
C VAL A 58 -4.34 -11.05 -41.09
N GLN A 59 -3.49 -11.81 -41.78
CA GLN A 59 -2.15 -12.18 -41.24
C GLN A 59 -1.28 -10.94 -41.02
N LYS A 60 -1.31 -9.95 -41.92
CA LYS A 60 -0.54 -8.72 -41.79
C LYS A 60 -0.99 -7.84 -40.59
N ASN A 61 -2.27 -7.84 -40.28
CA ASN A 61 -2.86 -6.97 -39.27
C ASN A 61 -3.11 -7.64 -37.93
N THR A 62 -2.66 -8.89 -37.75
CA THR A 62 -2.78 -9.65 -36.50
C THR A 62 -1.43 -10.27 -36.11
N SER A 63 -1.40 -10.91 -34.95
CA SER A 63 -0.26 -11.73 -34.48
C SER A 63 -0.20 -13.13 -35.13
N ALA A 64 -1.14 -13.51 -35.99
CA ALA A 64 -1.11 -14.81 -36.68
C ALA A 64 0.17 -14.93 -37.55
N GLU A 65 0.77 -16.10 -37.58
CA GLU A 65 1.88 -16.39 -38.48
C GLU A 65 1.40 -16.98 -39.82
N LYS A 66 0.31 -17.71 -39.78
CA LYS A 66 -0.30 -18.38 -40.94
C LYS A 66 -1.80 -18.19 -40.92
N ALA A 67 -2.39 -17.96 -42.07
CA ALA A 67 -3.83 -17.92 -42.25
C ALA A 67 -4.28 -18.92 -43.30
N VAL A 68 -5.35 -19.64 -43.04
CA VAL A 68 -5.88 -20.69 -43.93
C VAL A 68 -7.37 -20.49 -44.16
N TYR A 69 -7.82 -20.68 -45.40
CA TYR A 69 -9.22 -20.80 -45.72
C TYR A 69 -9.57 -22.21 -46.14
N TYR A 70 -10.38 -22.89 -45.34
CA TYR A 70 -10.97 -24.19 -45.61
C TYR A 70 -12.27 -24.01 -46.41
N ASN A 71 -12.44 -24.72 -47.52
CA ASN A 71 -13.56 -24.55 -48.44
C ASN A 71 -14.61 -25.68 -48.41
N GLY A 72 -14.59 -26.50 -47.35
CA GLY A 72 -15.56 -27.62 -47.18
C GLY A 72 -15.11 -28.96 -47.76
N GLY A 73 -13.91 -29.05 -48.38
CA GLY A 73 -13.30 -30.31 -48.86
C GLY A 73 -12.17 -30.81 -47.97
N ASN A 74 -11.20 -31.51 -48.53
CA ASN A 74 -10.01 -31.96 -47.82
C ASN A 74 -8.86 -30.98 -47.89
N THR A 75 -8.96 -29.93 -48.72
CA THR A 75 -7.91 -28.98 -48.99
C THR A 75 -8.30 -27.58 -48.51
N GLY A 76 -7.29 -26.76 -48.20
CA GLY A 76 -7.43 -25.37 -47.86
C GLY A 76 -6.44 -24.49 -48.60
N TYR A 77 -6.75 -23.19 -48.74
CA TYR A 77 -5.85 -22.17 -49.23
C TYR A 77 -5.05 -21.62 -48.06
N VAL A 78 -3.73 -21.60 -48.17
CA VAL A 78 -2.81 -21.21 -47.11
C VAL A 78 -2.05 -19.96 -47.53
N TRP A 79 -1.97 -19.00 -46.62
CA TRP A 79 -1.03 -17.90 -46.67
C TRP A 79 -0.11 -17.98 -45.44
N ASP A 80 1.19 -18.19 -45.65
CA ASP A 80 2.20 -18.34 -44.56
C ASP A 80 3.01 -17.07 -44.29
N GLY A 81 2.66 -15.96 -44.90
CA GLY A 81 3.37 -14.68 -44.83
C GLY A 81 4.30 -14.43 -46.01
N THR A 82 4.57 -15.43 -46.82
CA THR A 82 5.45 -15.36 -48.00
C THR A 82 4.83 -15.95 -49.24
N ASP A 83 4.20 -17.09 -49.14
CA ASP A 83 3.62 -17.84 -50.25
C ASP A 83 2.13 -18.14 -50.07
N PHE A 84 1.41 -18.24 -51.22
CA PHE A 84 0.02 -18.62 -51.29
C PHE A 84 -0.10 -19.95 -52.03
N ALA A 85 -0.46 -20.98 -51.28
CA ALA A 85 -0.53 -22.34 -51.78
C ALA A 85 -1.82 -23.05 -51.33
N THR A 86 -2.05 -24.24 -51.88
CA THR A 86 -3.07 -25.18 -51.36
C THR A 86 -2.41 -26.24 -50.50
N ALA A 87 -3.04 -26.60 -49.38
CA ALA A 87 -2.58 -27.66 -48.50
C ALA A 87 -3.69 -28.68 -48.24
N ASP A 88 -3.28 -29.95 -48.04
CA ASP A 88 -4.17 -30.98 -47.56
C ASP A 88 -4.37 -30.85 -46.05
N LEU A 89 -5.61 -30.60 -45.63
CA LEU A 89 -5.96 -30.38 -44.23
C LEU A 89 -6.45 -31.65 -43.53
N GLU A 90 -6.67 -32.77 -44.26
CA GLU A 90 -7.23 -34.02 -43.73
C GLU A 90 -6.30 -34.59 -42.60
N LYS A 91 -5.01 -34.32 -42.69
CA LYS A 91 -4.02 -34.80 -41.72
C LYS A 91 -3.91 -33.94 -40.48
N GLU A 92 -4.54 -32.78 -40.46
CA GLU A 92 -4.46 -31.84 -39.33
C GLU A 92 -5.31 -32.33 -38.16
N PRO A 93 -4.82 -32.26 -36.90
CA PRO A 93 -5.50 -32.78 -35.72
C PRO A 93 -6.90 -32.19 -35.47
N TYR A 94 -7.17 -31.02 -35.97
CA TYR A 94 -8.45 -30.30 -35.82
C TYR A 94 -9.43 -30.58 -36.96
N PHE A 95 -9.03 -31.29 -38.04
CA PHE A 95 -9.82 -31.46 -39.24
C PHE A 95 -11.25 -31.97 -38.97
N GLY A 96 -11.38 -32.98 -38.12
CA GLY A 96 -12.69 -33.52 -37.74
C GLY A 96 -13.63 -32.52 -37.04
N GLN A 97 -13.12 -31.37 -36.60
CA GLN A 97 -13.92 -30.34 -35.95
C GLN A 97 -14.45 -29.30 -36.94
N LEU A 98 -13.87 -29.21 -38.13
CA LEU A 98 -14.26 -28.20 -39.16
C LEU A 98 -15.67 -28.45 -39.70
N ALA A 99 -16.04 -29.71 -39.89
CA ALA A 99 -17.34 -30.11 -40.45
C ALA A 99 -18.55 -29.71 -39.57
N GLY A 100 -18.37 -29.61 -38.25
CA GLY A 100 -19.39 -29.25 -37.27
C GLY A 100 -19.20 -27.87 -36.66
N LEU A 101 -18.33 -27.05 -37.21
CA LEU A 101 -18.03 -25.75 -36.65
C LEU A 101 -19.18 -24.78 -36.85
N SER A 102 -19.80 -24.32 -35.75
CA SER A 102 -20.94 -23.38 -35.77
C SER A 102 -20.61 -22.05 -35.08
N GLU A 103 -19.51 -22.00 -34.36
CA GLU A 103 -19.03 -20.81 -33.64
C GLU A 103 -17.50 -20.81 -33.63
N THR A 104 -16.91 -19.66 -33.46
CA THR A 104 -15.44 -19.52 -33.41
C THR A 104 -14.87 -20.23 -32.20
N LYS A 105 -13.88 -21.09 -32.44
CA LYS A 105 -13.20 -21.90 -31.42
C LYS A 105 -11.69 -21.75 -31.49
N VAL A 106 -11.05 -21.94 -30.36
CA VAL A 106 -9.60 -22.03 -30.25
C VAL A 106 -9.19 -23.46 -29.99
N PHE A 107 -8.39 -24.00 -30.89
CA PHE A 107 -7.81 -25.35 -30.77
C PHE A 107 -6.33 -25.26 -30.46
N CYS A 108 -5.86 -26.07 -29.49
CA CYS A 108 -4.44 -26.14 -29.14
C CYS A 108 -3.79 -27.34 -29.85
N MET A 109 -2.90 -27.04 -30.80
CA MET A 109 -2.03 -28.04 -31.44
C MET A 109 -0.76 -28.19 -30.60
N ARG A 110 -0.88 -29.04 -29.56
CA ARG A 110 0.25 -29.26 -28.65
C ARG A 110 1.28 -30.17 -29.29
N ASN A 111 2.54 -29.73 -29.23
CA ASN A 111 3.68 -30.63 -29.45
C ASN A 111 4.19 -31.09 -28.07
N SER A 112 4.04 -32.39 -27.78
CA SER A 112 4.47 -32.98 -26.51
C SER A 112 5.98 -33.12 -26.37
N GLU A 113 6.71 -33.10 -27.49
CA GLU A 113 8.18 -33.18 -27.52
C GLU A 113 8.85 -31.81 -27.38
N ASP A 114 8.20 -30.78 -27.92
CA ASP A 114 8.68 -29.39 -27.82
C ASP A 114 7.50 -28.42 -27.70
N LEU A 115 7.21 -28.01 -26.48
CA LEU A 115 6.12 -27.05 -26.20
C LEU A 115 6.34 -25.70 -26.90
N LYS A 116 7.58 -25.32 -27.26
CA LYS A 116 7.87 -24.07 -27.98
C LYS A 116 7.29 -24.05 -29.39
N THR A 117 7.05 -25.21 -29.95
CA THR A 117 6.43 -25.38 -31.28
C THR A 117 4.91 -25.60 -31.21
N THR A 118 4.32 -25.52 -30.03
CA THR A 118 2.85 -25.53 -29.86
C THR A 118 2.22 -24.32 -30.52
N GLU A 119 1.10 -24.55 -31.22
CA GLU A 119 0.32 -23.49 -31.90
C GLU A 119 -1.11 -23.50 -31.39
N LEU A 120 -1.70 -22.31 -31.30
CA LEU A 120 -3.15 -22.14 -31.15
C LEU A 120 -3.73 -21.86 -32.52
N VAL A 121 -4.79 -22.59 -32.88
CA VAL A 121 -5.53 -22.41 -34.13
C VAL A 121 -6.88 -21.84 -33.80
N ILE A 122 -7.12 -20.61 -34.20
CA ILE A 122 -8.40 -19.94 -34.11
C ILE A 122 -9.20 -20.30 -35.34
N MET A 123 -10.34 -20.95 -35.18
CA MET A 123 -11.18 -21.46 -36.26
C MET A 123 -12.50 -20.74 -36.24
N ALA A 124 -12.79 -19.93 -37.30
CA ALA A 124 -14.04 -19.21 -37.48
C ALA A 124 -14.86 -19.81 -38.66
N PRO A 125 -16.15 -20.17 -38.46
CA PRO A 125 -16.98 -20.72 -39.53
C PRO A 125 -17.26 -19.64 -40.58
N SER A 126 -17.21 -20.04 -41.85
CA SER A 126 -17.54 -19.15 -42.99
C SER A 126 -18.87 -19.57 -43.61
N GLY A 127 -19.93 -18.80 -43.34
CA GLY A 127 -21.29 -19.11 -43.84
C GLY A 127 -21.99 -20.21 -43.05
N GLU A 128 -22.78 -21.02 -43.77
CA GLU A 128 -23.50 -22.13 -43.15
C GLU A 128 -22.56 -23.23 -42.68
N THR A 129 -22.93 -23.92 -41.60
CA THR A 129 -22.16 -25.00 -40.96
C THR A 129 -21.60 -26.00 -41.98
N GLY A 130 -20.30 -26.23 -41.92
CA GLY A 130 -19.59 -27.20 -42.77
C GLY A 130 -19.21 -26.77 -44.19
N LYS A 131 -19.54 -25.50 -44.59
CA LYS A 131 -19.26 -25.02 -45.96
C LYS A 131 -17.92 -24.26 -46.08
N GLY A 132 -17.29 -23.90 -44.98
CA GLY A 132 -16.00 -23.23 -45.00
C GLY A 132 -15.57 -22.75 -43.62
N SER A 133 -14.30 -22.42 -43.47
CA SER A 133 -13.80 -21.84 -42.25
C SER A 133 -12.49 -21.06 -42.49
N VAL A 134 -12.29 -19.99 -41.72
CA VAL A 134 -10.99 -19.31 -41.64
C VAL A 134 -10.25 -19.78 -40.40
N LEU A 135 -8.98 -20.11 -40.57
CA LEU A 135 -8.10 -20.59 -39.51
C LEU A 135 -6.92 -19.66 -39.41
N LEU A 136 -6.65 -19.16 -38.21
CA LEU A 136 -5.49 -18.34 -37.87
C LEU A 136 -4.58 -19.09 -36.90
N TYR A 137 -3.31 -19.17 -37.22
CA TYR A 137 -2.32 -19.88 -36.43
C TYR A 137 -1.50 -18.90 -35.62
N LEU A 138 -1.54 -19.06 -34.31
CA LEU A 138 -0.76 -18.29 -33.35
C LEU A 138 0.26 -19.21 -32.65
N PRO A 139 1.55 -19.11 -32.94
CA PRO A 139 2.57 -19.79 -32.14
C PRO A 139 2.58 -19.31 -30.70
N VAL A 140 2.56 -20.23 -29.75
CA VAL A 140 2.50 -19.91 -28.32
C VAL A 140 3.67 -19.07 -27.82
N ARG A 141 4.83 -19.15 -28.46
CA ARG A 141 5.99 -18.30 -28.18
C ARG A 141 5.70 -16.79 -28.26
N LYS A 142 4.66 -16.39 -28.99
CA LYS A 142 4.19 -14.98 -29.02
C LYS A 142 3.48 -14.60 -27.73
N LEU A 143 2.72 -15.51 -27.14
CA LEU A 143 2.08 -15.32 -25.84
C LEU A 143 3.11 -15.27 -24.71
N ASP A 144 4.18 -16.06 -24.78
CA ASP A 144 5.26 -16.04 -23.77
C ASP A 144 5.89 -14.65 -23.60
N LYS A 145 5.96 -13.87 -24.69
CA LYS A 145 6.49 -12.49 -24.64
C LYS A 145 5.62 -11.52 -23.84
N LEU A 146 4.36 -11.87 -23.54
CA LEU A 146 3.47 -11.07 -22.72
C LEU A 146 3.87 -11.12 -21.24
N PHE A 147 4.64 -12.14 -20.81
CA PHE A 147 5.03 -12.36 -19.43
C PHE A 147 6.38 -11.75 -19.09
N LYS A 148 6.43 -10.92 -18.05
CA LYS A 148 7.68 -10.32 -17.54
C LYS A 148 7.95 -10.78 -16.10
N ILE A 149 7.80 -12.06 -15.83
CA ILE A 149 7.74 -12.65 -14.49
C ILE A 149 9.04 -12.50 -13.70
N SER A 150 10.20 -12.70 -14.34
CA SER A 150 11.50 -12.61 -13.65
C SER A 150 11.79 -11.22 -13.08
N VAL A 151 11.20 -10.19 -13.68
CA VAL A 151 11.35 -8.80 -13.21
C VAL A 151 10.52 -8.55 -11.96
N ASP A 152 9.30 -9.11 -11.92
CA ASP A 152 8.33 -8.83 -10.87
C ASP A 152 8.48 -9.75 -9.65
N PHE A 153 8.89 -11.01 -9.87
CA PHE A 153 8.81 -12.08 -8.85
C PHE A 153 10.11 -12.85 -8.62
N GLY A 154 11.22 -12.45 -9.25
CA GLY A 154 12.53 -13.09 -9.09
C GLY A 154 12.84 -14.14 -10.14
N ALA A 155 14.10 -14.60 -10.17
CA ALA A 155 14.62 -15.47 -11.22
C ALA A 155 13.97 -16.86 -11.27
N ASP A 156 13.50 -17.36 -10.12
CA ASP A 156 12.91 -18.71 -9.98
C ASP A 156 11.38 -18.70 -10.15
N ALA A 157 10.79 -17.54 -10.47
CA ALA A 157 9.38 -17.45 -10.77
C ALA A 157 9.10 -17.90 -12.20
N PHE A 158 7.97 -18.57 -12.39
CA PHE A 158 7.50 -18.97 -13.71
C PHE A 158 6.09 -18.47 -14.00
N ALA A 159 5.77 -18.26 -15.27
CA ALA A 159 4.41 -18.15 -15.77
C ALA A 159 4.20 -19.10 -16.94
N LEU A 160 3.01 -19.67 -16.98
CA LEU A 160 2.61 -20.54 -18.07
C LEU A 160 1.10 -20.43 -18.31
N ILE A 161 0.67 -20.92 -19.48
CA ILE A 161 -0.74 -21.09 -19.81
C ILE A 161 -1.05 -22.57 -19.77
N ILE A 162 -2.17 -22.93 -19.15
CA ILE A 162 -2.74 -24.27 -19.19
C ILE A 162 -4.08 -24.28 -19.91
N ASP A 163 -4.44 -25.41 -20.50
CA ASP A 163 -5.78 -25.64 -21.03
C ASP A 163 -6.77 -26.06 -19.93
N LYS A 164 -8.05 -26.19 -20.28
CA LYS A 164 -9.13 -26.61 -19.36
C LYS A 164 -8.90 -27.96 -18.66
N ASN A 165 -8.07 -28.82 -19.24
CA ASN A 165 -7.72 -30.14 -18.68
C ASN A 165 -6.48 -30.04 -17.77
N GLY A 166 -5.83 -28.89 -17.69
CA GLY A 166 -4.63 -28.64 -16.91
C GLY A 166 -3.33 -28.94 -17.63
N TYR A 167 -3.38 -29.21 -18.93
CA TYR A 167 -2.15 -29.42 -19.69
C TYR A 167 -1.48 -28.10 -20.06
N ILE A 168 -0.16 -28.08 -19.95
CA ILE A 168 0.65 -26.92 -20.27
C ILE A 168 0.59 -26.64 -21.78
N VAL A 169 0.25 -25.42 -22.11
CA VAL A 169 0.19 -24.88 -23.48
C VAL A 169 1.47 -24.11 -23.80
N THR A 170 1.93 -23.27 -22.90
CA THR A 170 3.16 -22.50 -23.04
C THR A 170 4.10 -22.90 -21.92
N SER A 171 5.40 -23.00 -22.20
CA SER A 171 6.41 -23.25 -21.16
C SER A 171 7.06 -21.95 -20.65
N GLY A 172 6.74 -20.81 -21.23
CA GLY A 172 7.42 -19.55 -20.92
C GLY A 172 8.94 -19.66 -21.09
N THR A 173 9.68 -18.91 -20.31
CA THR A 173 11.16 -18.94 -20.30
C THR A 173 11.71 -19.92 -19.25
N TYR A 174 10.91 -20.88 -18.78
CA TYR A 174 11.22 -21.61 -17.57
C TYR A 174 11.64 -23.07 -17.80
N GLU A 175 12.90 -23.36 -17.57
CA GLU A 175 13.44 -24.70 -17.31
C GLU A 175 13.45 -24.91 -15.79
N SER A 176 12.45 -25.59 -15.24
CA SER A 176 12.34 -25.83 -13.80
C SER A 176 12.23 -27.30 -13.49
N ASP A 177 12.95 -27.71 -12.49
CA ASP A 177 12.82 -29.04 -11.84
C ASP A 177 11.42 -29.26 -11.25
N PHE A 178 10.60 -28.20 -11.15
CA PHE A 178 9.22 -28.26 -10.70
C PHE A 178 8.27 -28.86 -11.74
N LEU A 179 8.47 -28.58 -13.03
CA LEU A 179 7.59 -28.96 -14.11
C LEU A 179 8.13 -30.22 -14.82
N THR A 180 7.92 -31.39 -14.22
CA THR A 180 8.32 -32.68 -14.76
C THR A 180 7.25 -33.38 -15.60
N GLU A 181 5.98 -32.96 -15.39
CA GLU A 181 4.82 -33.53 -16.05
C GLU A 181 4.10 -32.51 -16.93
N LEU A 182 3.64 -32.93 -18.10
CA LEU A 182 2.90 -32.05 -19.04
C LEU A 182 1.55 -31.58 -18.49
N ASN A 183 0.94 -32.39 -17.62
CA ASN A 183 -0.21 -31.89 -16.86
C ASN A 183 0.27 -31.16 -15.63
N PHE A 184 0.04 -29.87 -15.59
CA PHE A 184 0.49 -28.98 -14.52
C PHE A 184 0.12 -29.49 -13.12
N TRP A 185 -1.11 -30.00 -12.96
CA TRP A 185 -1.62 -30.45 -11.66
C TRP A 185 -0.93 -31.71 -11.14
N ASN A 186 -0.31 -32.51 -12.00
CA ASN A 186 0.42 -33.71 -11.62
C ASN A 186 1.80 -33.43 -11.00
N ASN A 187 2.29 -32.20 -11.13
CA ASN A 187 3.58 -31.77 -10.57
C ASN A 187 3.52 -31.54 -9.05
N PHE A 188 2.35 -31.59 -8.43
CA PHE A 188 2.19 -31.38 -6.99
C PHE A 188 2.23 -32.69 -6.20
N ALA A 189 2.79 -32.64 -4.98
CA ALA A 189 2.84 -33.74 -4.06
C ALA A 189 1.43 -34.21 -3.61
N ASP A 190 1.25 -35.50 -3.35
CA ASP A 190 -0.05 -36.07 -2.99
C ASP A 190 -0.69 -35.47 -1.73
N LYS A 191 0.12 -34.95 -0.80
CA LYS A 191 -0.37 -34.23 0.38
C LYS A 191 -1.14 -32.92 0.03
N ASN A 192 -0.95 -32.41 -1.17
CA ASN A 192 -1.63 -31.19 -1.65
C ASN A 192 -2.88 -31.49 -2.49
N ARG A 193 -3.29 -32.75 -2.63
CA ARG A 193 -4.39 -33.19 -3.50
C ARG A 193 -5.69 -32.40 -3.27
N GLU A 194 -6.04 -32.13 -2.03
CA GLU A 194 -7.26 -31.38 -1.69
C GLU A 194 -7.19 -29.93 -2.18
N SER A 195 -6.08 -29.24 -1.90
CA SER A 195 -5.87 -27.84 -2.32
C SER A 195 -5.86 -27.71 -3.84
N VAL A 196 -5.19 -28.65 -4.52
CA VAL A 196 -5.15 -28.72 -5.99
C VAL A 196 -6.55 -29.00 -6.56
N SER A 197 -7.32 -29.91 -5.96
CA SER A 197 -8.70 -30.18 -6.40
C SER A 197 -9.60 -28.95 -6.26
N LYS A 198 -9.53 -28.25 -5.14
CA LYS A 198 -10.25 -26.98 -4.92
C LYS A 198 -9.86 -25.91 -5.94
N ALA A 199 -8.56 -25.77 -6.25
CA ALA A 199 -8.07 -24.84 -7.26
C ALA A 199 -8.63 -25.15 -8.66
N ARG A 200 -8.63 -26.42 -9.06
CA ARG A 200 -9.21 -26.85 -10.34
C ARG A 200 -10.70 -26.51 -10.44
N VAL A 201 -11.47 -26.79 -9.39
CA VAL A 201 -12.91 -26.48 -9.35
C VAL A 201 -13.14 -24.96 -9.45
N ARG A 202 -12.37 -24.15 -8.73
CA ARG A 202 -12.47 -22.68 -8.80
C ARG A 202 -12.13 -22.17 -10.21
N LEU A 203 -11.09 -22.74 -10.82
CA LEU A 203 -10.67 -22.34 -12.17
C LEU A 203 -11.74 -22.65 -13.22
N VAL A 204 -12.38 -23.83 -13.14
CA VAL A 204 -13.51 -24.20 -14.02
C VAL A 204 -14.69 -23.21 -13.86
N ASN A 205 -14.91 -22.69 -12.65
CA ASN A 205 -15.91 -21.67 -12.36
C ASN A 205 -15.44 -20.23 -12.66
N ALA A 206 -14.40 -20.06 -13.48
CA ALA A 206 -13.80 -18.78 -13.86
C ALA A 206 -13.36 -17.91 -12.67
N MET A 207 -12.94 -18.54 -11.57
CA MET A 207 -12.47 -17.83 -10.36
C MET A 207 -10.96 -17.84 -10.28
N THR A 208 -10.37 -16.69 -9.97
CA THR A 208 -8.96 -16.59 -9.60
C THR A 208 -8.71 -17.15 -8.22
N GLY A 209 -7.47 -17.53 -7.94
CA GLY A 209 -7.09 -17.99 -6.62
C GLY A 209 -5.60 -18.25 -6.46
N CYS A 210 -5.25 -18.59 -5.23
CA CYS A 210 -3.90 -18.92 -4.80
C CYS A 210 -3.90 -20.24 -4.05
N ILE A 211 -2.85 -21.03 -4.20
CA ILE A 211 -2.55 -22.21 -3.38
C ILE A 211 -1.07 -22.26 -3.04
N GLU A 212 -0.79 -22.69 -1.83
CA GLU A 212 0.56 -23.13 -1.45
C GLU A 212 0.65 -24.66 -1.66
N ALA A 213 1.62 -25.08 -2.43
CA ALA A 213 1.77 -26.50 -2.73
C ALA A 213 3.24 -26.89 -2.90
N ALA A 214 3.57 -28.13 -2.50
CA ALA A 214 4.91 -28.68 -2.65
C ALA A 214 5.04 -29.42 -4.00
N SER A 215 6.21 -29.30 -4.62
CA SER A 215 6.59 -30.11 -5.79
C SER A 215 6.58 -31.60 -5.45
N ARG A 216 6.12 -32.41 -6.38
CA ARG A 216 6.22 -33.88 -6.28
C ARG A 216 7.66 -34.35 -6.39
N GLY A 217 8.45 -33.71 -7.25
CA GLY A 217 9.84 -34.12 -7.53
C GLY A 217 10.82 -33.66 -6.43
N THR A 218 10.85 -32.36 -6.13
CA THR A 218 11.84 -31.74 -5.21
C THR A 218 11.32 -31.60 -3.78
N GLY A 219 10.00 -31.62 -3.56
CA GLY A 219 9.39 -31.33 -2.26
C GLY A 219 9.41 -29.85 -1.88
N GLU A 220 9.97 -28.99 -2.71
CA GLU A 220 10.00 -27.53 -2.50
C GLU A 220 8.59 -26.96 -2.51
N LYS A 221 8.35 -26.04 -1.59
CA LYS A 221 7.08 -25.34 -1.51
C LYS A 221 7.06 -24.15 -2.46
N ARG A 222 5.94 -24.00 -3.16
CA ARG A 222 5.68 -22.86 -4.04
C ARG A 222 4.31 -22.25 -3.75
N THR A 223 4.25 -20.96 -3.85
CA THR A 223 3.00 -20.23 -3.94
C THR A 223 2.61 -20.17 -5.41
N VAL A 224 1.44 -20.69 -5.73
CA VAL A 224 0.91 -20.75 -7.10
C VAL A 224 -0.39 -20.00 -7.17
N VAL A 225 -0.45 -18.99 -8.02
CA VAL A 225 -1.69 -18.27 -8.36
C VAL A 225 -2.16 -18.65 -9.75
N TYR A 226 -3.47 -18.65 -9.92
CA TYR A 226 -4.11 -18.97 -11.18
C TYR A 226 -5.22 -17.96 -11.51
N ALA A 227 -5.32 -17.61 -12.78
CA ALA A 227 -6.35 -16.73 -13.30
C ALA A 227 -6.90 -17.27 -14.62
N PRO A 228 -8.24 -17.41 -14.77
CA PRO A 228 -8.85 -17.86 -16.00
C PRO A 228 -8.71 -16.81 -17.10
N VAL A 229 -8.46 -17.26 -18.34
CA VAL A 229 -8.61 -16.47 -19.56
C VAL A 229 -10.04 -16.62 -20.01
N LEU A 230 -10.81 -15.55 -19.94
CA LEU A 230 -12.25 -15.60 -20.18
C LEU A 230 -12.58 -16.11 -21.58
N ASN A 231 -13.65 -16.92 -21.68
CA ASN A 231 -14.20 -17.45 -22.93
C ASN A 231 -13.22 -18.27 -23.81
N SER A 232 -12.07 -18.68 -23.27
CA SER A 232 -11.06 -19.38 -24.08
C SER A 232 -10.80 -20.82 -23.65
N GLY A 233 -11.19 -21.17 -22.42
CA GLY A 233 -10.82 -22.47 -21.82
C GLY A 233 -9.37 -22.58 -21.40
N PHE A 234 -8.63 -21.47 -21.35
CA PHE A 234 -7.25 -21.38 -20.86
C PHE A 234 -7.18 -20.71 -19.50
N ALA A 235 -6.05 -20.88 -18.82
CA ALA A 235 -5.74 -20.16 -17.60
C ALA A 235 -4.25 -19.80 -17.54
N VAL A 236 -3.97 -18.66 -16.96
CA VAL A 236 -2.61 -18.24 -16.62
C VAL A 236 -2.27 -18.73 -15.23
N ILE A 237 -1.11 -19.33 -15.10
CA ILE A 237 -0.52 -19.79 -13.85
C ILE A 237 0.76 -19.01 -13.60
N ILE A 238 0.95 -18.52 -12.36
CA ILE A 238 2.22 -17.97 -11.89
C ILE A 238 2.64 -18.76 -10.66
N GLY A 239 3.86 -19.26 -10.67
CA GLY A 239 4.47 -19.95 -9.53
C GLY A 239 5.70 -19.22 -9.03
N VAL A 240 5.80 -19.04 -7.72
CA VAL A 240 6.92 -18.37 -7.05
C VAL A 240 7.41 -19.26 -5.92
N ASP A 241 8.72 -19.33 -5.75
CA ASP A 241 9.33 -20.05 -4.63
C ASP A 241 8.89 -19.46 -3.29
N GLN A 242 8.53 -20.33 -2.33
CA GLN A 242 8.07 -19.88 -1.02
C GLN A 242 9.14 -19.11 -0.26
N SER A 243 10.41 -19.48 -0.43
CA SER A 243 11.54 -18.79 0.21
C SER A 243 11.67 -17.32 -0.25
N TYR A 244 11.33 -17.05 -1.50
CA TYR A 244 11.29 -15.68 -2.02
C TYR A 244 10.16 -14.86 -1.39
N VAL A 245 8.98 -15.47 -1.24
CA VAL A 245 7.84 -14.85 -0.56
C VAL A 245 8.19 -14.53 0.89
N ASP A 246 8.72 -15.52 1.63
CA ASP A 246 9.12 -15.38 3.03
C ASP A 246 10.21 -14.30 3.22
N LYS A 247 11.16 -14.21 2.30
CA LYS A 247 12.21 -13.19 2.32
C LYS A 247 11.65 -11.77 2.09
N LYS A 248 10.72 -11.64 1.15
CA LYS A 248 10.04 -10.34 0.90
C LYS A 248 9.24 -9.90 2.11
N GLU A 249 8.49 -10.82 2.72
CA GLU A 249 7.74 -10.56 3.94
C GLU A 249 8.66 -10.14 5.10
N SER A 250 9.72 -10.91 5.35
CA SER A 250 10.70 -10.57 6.39
C SER A 250 11.31 -9.19 6.20
N ASN A 251 11.67 -8.82 4.96
CA ASN A 251 12.21 -7.50 4.65
C ASN A 251 11.18 -6.39 4.87
N PHE A 252 9.92 -6.62 4.52
CA PHE A 252 8.83 -5.67 4.76
C PHE A 252 8.67 -5.40 6.26
N TRP A 253 8.60 -6.45 7.09
CA TRP A 253 8.47 -6.32 8.54
C TRP A 253 9.69 -5.63 9.18
N LYS A 254 10.92 -5.96 8.72
CA LYS A 254 12.14 -5.27 9.18
C LYS A 254 12.09 -3.78 8.87
N SER A 255 11.77 -3.41 7.64
CA SER A 255 11.68 -1.99 7.23
C SER A 255 10.59 -1.25 8.01
N SER A 256 9.41 -1.88 8.18
CA SER A 256 8.30 -1.29 8.93
C SER A 256 8.63 -1.10 10.41
N SER A 257 9.31 -2.08 11.04
CA SER A 257 9.72 -1.98 12.44
C SER A 257 10.77 -0.88 12.66
N VAL A 258 11.72 -0.73 11.74
CA VAL A 258 12.70 0.37 11.78
C VAL A 258 11.99 1.73 11.66
N MET A 259 11.06 1.87 10.73
CA MET A 259 10.31 3.12 10.55
C MET A 259 9.46 3.45 11.78
N LEU A 260 8.78 2.46 12.38
CA LEU A 260 8.01 2.66 13.61
C LEU A 260 8.90 3.04 14.80
N THR A 261 10.09 2.43 14.91
CA THR A 261 11.05 2.79 15.95
C THR A 261 11.55 4.23 15.80
N GLN A 262 11.85 4.65 14.58
CA GLN A 262 12.24 6.03 14.29
C GLN A 262 11.13 7.02 14.63
N LEU A 263 9.89 6.73 14.26
CA LEU A 263 8.73 7.56 14.60
C LEU A 263 8.56 7.69 16.11
N LEU A 264 8.71 6.58 16.85
CA LEU A 264 8.61 6.58 18.30
C LEU A 264 9.71 7.46 18.95
N LEU A 265 10.96 7.37 18.46
CA LEU A 265 12.05 8.22 18.94
C LEU A 265 11.79 9.71 18.70
N VAL A 266 11.25 10.07 17.54
CA VAL A 266 10.86 11.46 17.24
C VAL A 266 9.76 11.94 18.21
N LEU A 267 8.75 11.11 18.47
CA LEU A 267 7.69 11.44 19.44
C LEU A 267 8.23 11.63 20.85
N ILE A 268 9.11 10.73 21.30
CA ILE A 268 9.76 10.86 22.62
C ILE A 268 10.55 12.17 22.71
N GLY A 269 11.35 12.49 21.70
CA GLY A 269 12.09 13.77 21.62
C GLY A 269 11.15 14.98 21.66
N PHE A 270 10.06 14.95 20.93
CA PHE A 270 9.05 16.02 20.94
C PHE A 270 8.42 16.19 22.34
N PHE A 271 8.01 15.12 22.98
CA PHE A 271 7.44 15.20 24.33
C PHE A 271 8.47 15.67 25.36
N ALA A 272 9.72 15.18 25.28
CA ALA A 272 10.78 15.61 26.17
C ALA A 272 11.03 17.14 26.07
N THR A 273 11.12 17.67 24.85
CA THR A 273 11.26 19.11 24.62
C THR A 273 10.04 19.90 25.09
N PHE A 274 8.85 19.41 24.80
CA PHE A 274 7.59 20.02 25.24
C PHE A 274 7.51 20.10 26.78
N PHE A 275 7.80 19.03 27.48
CA PHE A 275 7.79 19.02 28.95
C PHE A 275 8.88 19.92 29.54
N THR A 276 10.07 19.94 28.94
CA THR A 276 11.15 20.85 29.40
C THR A 276 10.74 22.30 29.27
N ILE A 277 10.20 22.72 28.11
CA ILE A 277 9.72 24.07 27.88
C ILE A 277 8.57 24.41 28.84
N SER A 278 7.62 23.51 29.00
CA SER A 278 6.48 23.72 29.89
C SER A 278 6.92 23.87 31.36
N TYR A 279 7.87 23.07 31.81
CA TYR A 279 8.42 23.15 33.16
C TYR A 279 9.15 24.47 33.39
N THR A 280 10.04 24.87 32.47
CA THR A 280 10.79 26.15 32.60
C THR A 280 9.88 27.36 32.55
N ASN A 281 8.83 27.32 31.73
CA ASN A 281 7.85 28.42 31.67
C ASN A 281 7.06 28.54 33.00
N LYS A 282 6.64 27.41 33.58
CA LYS A 282 5.97 27.44 34.90
C LYS A 282 6.86 28.07 35.98
N GLN A 283 8.15 27.73 36.01
CA GLN A 283 9.08 28.32 36.97
C GLN A 283 9.23 29.84 36.75
N LYS A 284 9.41 30.30 35.50
CA LYS A 284 9.52 31.73 35.17
C LYS A 284 8.28 32.52 35.57
N VAL A 285 7.07 31.93 35.34
CA VAL A 285 5.81 32.55 35.71
C VAL A 285 5.72 32.69 37.22
N ALA A 286 6.03 31.59 37.97
CA ALA A 286 5.97 31.64 39.44
C ALA A 286 6.95 32.66 40.05
N GLU A 287 8.16 32.75 39.51
CA GLU A 287 9.15 33.76 39.95
C GLU A 287 8.72 35.16 39.64
N ARG A 288 8.16 35.39 38.46
CA ARG A 288 7.63 36.72 38.07
C ARG A 288 6.45 37.14 38.98
N ASP A 289 5.55 36.18 39.27
CA ASP A 289 4.42 36.46 40.18
C ASP A 289 4.91 36.77 41.59
N ARG A 290 5.98 36.13 42.06
CA ARG A 290 6.60 36.39 43.36
C ARG A 290 7.15 37.82 43.39
N LEU A 291 7.97 38.21 42.40
CA LEU A 291 8.54 39.55 42.31
C LEU A 291 7.47 40.63 42.24
N LEU A 292 6.42 40.40 41.44
CA LEU A 292 5.29 41.36 41.33
C LEU A 292 4.54 41.48 42.67
N ARG A 293 4.40 40.42 43.46
CA ARG A 293 3.81 40.47 44.81
C ARG A 293 4.70 41.23 45.79
N GLU A 294 6.01 40.94 45.79
CA GLU A 294 6.95 41.62 46.66
C GLU A 294 6.96 43.14 46.39
N GLU A 295 6.92 43.54 45.10
CA GLU A 295 6.82 44.96 44.73
C GLU A 295 5.46 45.57 45.09
N ALA A 296 4.37 44.86 44.91
CA ALA A 296 3.02 45.32 45.26
C ALA A 296 2.78 45.35 46.78
N ASP A 297 3.55 44.61 47.59
CA ASP A 297 3.40 44.52 49.02
C ASP A 297 4.25 45.55 49.80
N THR A 298 5.13 46.25 49.13
CA THR A 298 6.10 47.18 49.77
C THR A 298 5.65 48.63 49.73
N ASP A 299 5.79 49.37 50.81
CA ASP A 299 5.71 50.82 50.78
C ASP A 299 6.98 51.41 50.17
N LEU A 300 6.83 52.10 49.03
CA LEU A 300 7.96 52.59 48.23
C LEU A 300 8.83 53.61 48.94
N LEU A 301 8.30 54.29 49.95
CA LEU A 301 9.07 55.31 50.70
C LEU A 301 9.94 54.68 51.79
N THR A 302 9.37 53.82 52.58
CA THR A 302 10.02 53.26 53.80
C THR A 302 10.64 51.89 53.58
N GLY A 303 10.29 51.16 52.53
CA GLY A 303 10.72 49.80 52.30
C GLY A 303 10.03 48.76 53.19
N LEU A 304 9.12 49.16 54.05
CA LEU A 304 8.32 48.28 54.90
C LEU A 304 7.12 47.72 54.11
N THR A 305 6.35 46.78 54.73
CA THR A 305 5.11 46.35 54.07
C THR A 305 4.10 47.51 54.05
N ASN A 306 3.37 47.63 52.92
CA ASN A 306 2.29 48.60 52.82
C ASN A 306 1.07 48.13 53.62
N LYS A 307 0.05 49.00 53.74
CA LYS A 307 -1.17 48.73 54.49
C LYS A 307 -1.82 47.40 54.17
N LEU A 308 -2.08 47.18 52.88
CA LEU A 308 -2.78 45.94 52.42
C LEU A 308 -2.00 44.66 52.74
N ALA A 309 -0.68 44.71 52.52
CA ALA A 309 0.18 43.58 52.82
C ALA A 309 0.34 43.33 54.31
N THR A 310 0.38 44.40 55.12
CA THR A 310 0.44 44.27 56.56
C THR A 310 -0.81 43.64 57.14
N GLU A 311 -2.00 44.13 56.75
CA GLU A 311 -3.28 43.59 57.20
C GLU A 311 -3.43 42.09 56.72
N ARG A 312 -3.02 41.77 55.53
CA ARG A 312 -3.08 40.42 55.02
C ARG A 312 -2.17 39.48 55.78
N LYS A 313 -0.88 39.84 55.96
CA LYS A 313 0.09 39.01 56.69
C LYS A 313 -0.32 38.77 58.13
N ILE A 314 -0.84 39.79 58.81
CA ILE A 314 -1.36 39.64 60.16
C ILE A 314 -2.55 38.64 60.16
N LYS A 315 -3.49 38.78 59.21
CA LYS A 315 -4.64 37.90 59.14
C LYS A 315 -4.22 36.45 58.83
N GLU A 316 -3.28 36.28 57.91
CA GLU A 316 -2.72 34.96 57.56
C GLU A 316 -2.06 34.30 58.78
N TYR A 317 -1.20 35.05 59.53
CA TYR A 317 -0.56 34.55 60.73
C TYR A 317 -1.60 34.13 61.82
N MET A 318 -2.60 34.96 62.07
CA MET A 318 -3.66 34.67 63.06
C MET A 318 -4.50 33.41 62.62
N THR A 319 -4.69 33.24 61.36
CA THR A 319 -5.45 32.08 60.81
C THR A 319 -4.62 30.78 60.93
N GLU A 320 -3.35 30.88 60.64
CA GLU A 320 -2.43 29.73 60.70
C GLU A 320 -2.04 29.34 62.16
N ASN A 321 -2.13 30.30 63.08
CA ASN A 321 -1.73 30.12 64.46
C ASN A 321 -2.87 30.52 65.45
N PRO A 322 -4.03 29.86 65.43
CA PRO A 322 -5.24 30.29 66.16
C PRO A 322 -5.10 30.30 67.70
N ASN A 323 -4.12 29.54 68.21
CA ASN A 323 -3.85 29.48 69.67
C ASN A 323 -2.64 30.28 70.11
N SER A 324 -2.01 31.04 69.24
CA SER A 324 -0.88 31.87 69.55
C SER A 324 -1.31 33.27 70.02
N LEU A 325 -0.61 33.80 70.99
CA LEU A 325 -0.79 35.20 71.43
C LEU A 325 0.15 36.09 70.61
N GLY A 326 -0.40 37.07 69.96
CA GLY A 326 0.33 38.11 69.25
C GLY A 326 0.12 39.46 69.94
N MET A 327 1.10 40.32 69.81
CA MET A 327 0.97 41.70 70.29
C MET A 327 1.06 42.65 69.08
N MET A 328 0.15 43.58 69.01
CA MET A 328 0.15 44.58 67.94
C MET A 328 0.42 45.95 68.54
N PHE A 329 1.33 46.64 67.92
CA PHE A 329 1.64 48.06 68.19
C PHE A 329 1.23 48.90 66.99
N VAL A 330 0.61 50.04 67.25
CA VAL A 330 0.36 51.05 66.26
C VAL A 330 1.08 52.32 66.74
N LEU A 331 1.97 52.81 65.91
CA LEU A 331 2.78 53.98 66.16
C LEU A 331 2.38 55.12 65.20
N ASP A 332 2.34 56.32 65.71
CA ASP A 332 2.03 57.52 64.94
C ASP A 332 3.11 58.58 65.25
N ILE A 333 3.47 59.39 64.28
CA ILE A 333 4.47 60.49 64.49
C ILE A 333 3.76 61.77 64.97
N ASP A 334 3.98 62.07 66.24
CA ASP A 334 3.41 63.34 66.81
C ASP A 334 3.75 64.56 66.02
N ASN A 335 2.70 65.33 65.67
CA ASN A 335 2.80 66.52 64.92
C ASN A 335 3.49 66.46 63.54
N PHE A 336 3.43 65.25 62.83
CA PHE A 336 4.08 65.05 61.57
C PHE A 336 3.70 66.10 60.50
N LYS A 337 2.47 66.57 60.49
CA LYS A 337 2.02 67.67 59.63
C LYS A 337 2.85 68.91 59.89
N LYS A 338 3.09 69.33 61.15
CA LYS A 338 3.91 70.51 61.49
C LYS A 338 5.36 70.36 61.01
N ILE A 339 5.91 69.11 61.05
CA ILE A 339 7.23 68.87 60.50
C ILE A 339 7.23 69.18 59.01
N ASN A 340 6.26 68.65 58.27
CA ASN A 340 6.12 68.86 56.82
C ASN A 340 5.91 70.38 56.51
N ASP A 341 5.07 71.09 57.27
CA ASP A 341 4.76 72.50 57.05
C ASP A 341 5.97 73.42 57.35
N THR A 342 6.86 73.00 58.27
CA THR A 342 8.00 73.78 58.72
C THR A 342 9.26 73.44 57.96
N MET A 343 9.54 72.21 57.67
CA MET A 343 10.79 71.65 57.11
C MET A 343 10.68 71.16 55.67
N GLY A 344 9.43 71.10 55.16
CA GLY A 344 9.12 70.62 53.85
C GLY A 344 8.92 69.14 53.73
N HIS A 345 8.19 68.71 52.73
CA HIS A 345 7.83 67.26 52.54
C HIS A 345 9.06 66.37 52.34
N ALA A 346 10.15 66.87 51.72
CA ALA A 346 11.36 66.10 51.53
C ALA A 346 12.03 65.68 52.87
N PHE A 347 11.95 66.57 53.89
CA PHE A 347 12.44 66.31 55.22
C PHE A 347 11.50 65.32 55.95
N GLY A 348 10.17 65.45 55.78
CA GLY A 348 9.20 64.49 56.30
C GLY A 348 9.40 63.09 55.76
N ASP A 349 9.70 62.97 54.49
CA ASP A 349 10.02 61.68 53.84
C ASP A 349 11.28 61.04 54.46
N GLU A 350 12.30 61.86 54.76
CA GLU A 350 13.53 61.33 55.47
C GLU A 350 13.23 60.88 56.89
N VAL A 351 12.32 61.61 57.60
CA VAL A 351 11.85 61.21 58.92
C VAL A 351 11.16 59.81 58.84
N LEU A 352 10.24 59.66 57.88
CA LEU A 352 9.52 58.37 57.65
C LEU A 352 10.49 57.21 57.29
N LYS A 353 11.42 57.45 56.37
CA LYS A 353 12.46 56.47 56.03
C LYS A 353 13.33 56.07 57.19
N THR A 354 13.73 57.07 58.00
CA THR A 354 14.59 56.83 59.17
C THR A 354 13.83 56.07 60.24
N LEU A 355 12.58 56.43 60.53
CA LEU A 355 11.73 55.70 61.44
C LEU A 355 11.50 54.28 61.01
N GLY A 356 11.18 54.03 59.71
CA GLY A 356 11.01 52.71 59.17
C GLY A 356 12.25 51.81 59.32
N ARG A 357 13.42 52.37 59.04
CA ARG A 357 14.71 51.68 59.28
C ARG A 357 14.95 51.36 60.75
N THR A 358 14.68 52.28 61.59
CA THR A 358 14.84 52.14 63.02
C THR A 358 13.93 51.03 63.60
N ILE A 359 12.64 51.10 63.24
CA ILE A 359 11.67 50.05 63.66
C ILE A 359 12.12 48.69 63.15
N SER A 360 12.49 48.57 61.85
CA SER A 360 12.98 47.29 61.30
C SER A 360 14.21 46.76 62.02
N SER A 361 15.07 47.62 62.60
CA SER A 361 16.25 47.16 63.35
C SER A 361 15.97 46.71 64.77
N LEU A 362 14.86 47.13 65.36
CA LEU A 362 14.47 46.80 66.72
C LEU A 362 13.65 45.54 66.84
N PHE A 363 12.97 45.13 65.80
CA PHE A 363 12.08 43.98 65.76
C PHE A 363 12.72 42.80 65.00
N ARG A 364 12.18 41.61 65.13
CA ARG A 364 12.67 40.39 64.51
C ARG A 364 12.26 40.33 63.04
N VAL A 365 13.00 39.60 62.23
CA VAL A 365 12.67 39.33 60.82
C VAL A 365 11.33 38.62 60.68
N THR A 366 10.88 37.94 61.75
CA THR A 366 9.60 37.24 61.79
C THR A 366 8.44 38.14 62.13
N ASP A 367 8.68 39.33 62.67
CA ASP A 367 7.63 40.27 63.05
C ASP A 367 7.15 41.00 61.79
N ILE A 368 5.84 41.26 61.76
CA ILE A 368 5.20 41.91 60.60
C ILE A 368 5.26 43.44 60.86
N ILE A 369 6.04 44.13 60.07
CA ILE A 369 6.22 45.59 60.21
C ILE A 369 5.73 46.25 58.95
N GLY A 370 4.82 47.19 59.08
CA GLY A 370 4.26 47.93 57.92
C GLY A 370 3.94 49.39 58.21
N ARG A 371 3.93 50.15 57.10
CA ARG A 371 3.39 51.51 57.13
C ARG A 371 1.94 51.48 56.71
N THR A 372 1.03 51.71 57.62
CA THR A 372 -0.42 51.54 57.47
C THR A 372 -1.17 52.83 57.18
N GLY A 373 -0.54 53.98 57.35
CA GLY A 373 -1.06 55.30 57.10
C GLY A 373 0.01 56.24 56.58
N GLY A 374 -0.28 57.54 56.50
CA GLY A 374 0.67 58.59 56.11
C GLY A 374 1.89 58.65 57.04
N ASP A 375 1.65 58.65 58.32
CA ASP A 375 2.60 58.71 59.46
C ASP A 375 2.41 57.57 60.47
N GLU A 376 1.54 56.64 60.15
CA GLU A 376 1.21 55.47 61.00
C GLU A 376 2.03 54.23 60.60
N PHE A 377 2.55 53.54 61.61
CA PHE A 377 3.26 52.25 61.46
C PHE A 377 2.63 51.18 62.34
N THR A 378 2.50 50.00 61.81
CA THR A 378 1.98 48.86 62.56
C THR A 378 3.01 47.78 62.66
N ILE A 379 3.20 47.22 63.88
CA ILE A 379 4.10 46.13 64.16
C ILE A 379 3.30 45.03 64.84
N PHE A 380 3.42 43.81 64.34
CA PHE A 380 2.77 42.63 64.90
C PHE A 380 3.74 41.46 65.08
#